data_4b016a4cc924de35fb493644469184ca
#
_entry.id   4b016a4cc924de35fb493644469184ca
#
_cell.length_a   1.000
_cell.length_b   1.000
_cell.length_c   1.000
_cell.angle_alpha   90.00
_cell.angle_beta   90.00
_cell.angle_gamma   90.00
#
_symmetry.space_group_name_H-M   'P 1'
#
loop_
_entity.id
_entity.type
_entity.pdbx_description
1 polymer ?
#
loop_
_entity_poly.entity_id
_entity_poly.type
_entity_poly.pdbx_seq_one_letter_code
_entity_poly.pdbx_strand_id
1 'polypeptide(L)'
;MVDIDGQDCESIIRDFSKGALVWYNFRQDSSILYIYSRQADEAVLELLESKGKVDDCSVEQLLNNQIAGNAYDYIVGVDVIEESRYPQKLLNICHGLLKPEGRLVIGTENRYAIKYICGDRDLYTNHNFDGIENYRRLSDADRDSIAGRCYSMAELKLMLSQAGFENDKFYSVMPSLQETQLVYAEGYEPVEELAMRYFPLYNYPDSVFLEEQYLYTDLIKNGMFHKMANAYIIECSMDGQFDNTIHATISLDRGHDNALVTSICEHGGVRNVLKKAVYKEGIHKLKEMQDNLNDLHVRGINVVDSSVENNTFVMPYVDAPVAMNELKAIAKKDKNAFLKAMDDM
;
A
#
# COMPACT_ATOMS: atom_id res chain seq x y z
N MET A 1 -11.76 21.09 17.14
CA MET A 1 -11.31 21.46 15.77
C MET A 1 -9.89 21.94 15.95
N VAL A 2 -8.91 21.12 15.64
CA VAL A 2 -7.50 21.53 15.68
C VAL A 2 -7.35 22.48 14.51
N ASP A 3 -6.95 23.73 14.80
CA ASP A 3 -6.60 24.71 13.77
C ASP A 3 -5.30 24.21 13.15
N ILE A 4 -5.41 23.47 12.05
CA ILE A 4 -4.25 23.01 11.28
C ILE A 4 -3.72 24.25 10.59
N ASP A 5 -2.57 24.75 11.01
CA ASP A 5 -1.87 25.86 10.38
C ASP A 5 -1.64 25.53 8.89
N GLY A 6 -1.71 26.51 7.98
CA GLY A 6 -1.56 26.26 6.54
C GLY A 6 -0.24 25.54 6.18
N GLN A 7 0.82 25.75 6.95
CA GLN A 7 2.08 25.00 6.81
C GLN A 7 1.96 23.52 7.14
N ASP A 8 1.12 23.14 8.10
CA ASP A 8 0.87 21.72 8.43
C ASP A 8 0.11 21.02 7.31
N CYS A 9 -0.83 21.69 6.65
CA CYS A 9 -1.55 21.12 5.50
C CYS A 9 -0.63 20.84 4.32
N GLU A 10 0.27 21.75 3.97
CA GLU A 10 1.22 21.55 2.86
C GLU A 10 2.18 20.40 3.14
N SER A 11 2.70 20.29 4.36
CA SER A 11 3.59 19.19 4.74
C SER A 11 2.87 17.83 4.74
N ILE A 12 1.62 17.78 5.21
CA ILE A 12 0.79 16.56 5.18
C ILE A 12 0.53 16.13 3.75
N ILE A 13 0.15 17.05 2.85
CA ILE A 13 -0.11 16.74 1.44
C ILE A 13 1.17 16.24 0.75
N ARG A 14 2.31 16.90 0.99
CA ARG A 14 3.61 16.46 0.46
C ARG A 14 3.92 15.02 0.87
N ASP A 15 3.61 14.67 2.11
CA ASP A 15 4.00 13.40 2.71
C ASP A 15 3.06 12.23 2.36
N PHE A 16 1.95 12.46 1.65
CA PHE A 16 1.01 11.38 1.28
C PHE A 16 1.67 10.29 0.45
N SER A 17 2.63 10.61 -0.41
CA SER A 17 3.37 9.65 -1.22
C SER A 17 4.17 8.64 -0.39
N LYS A 18 4.58 8.99 0.85
CA LYS A 18 5.19 8.03 1.79
C LYS A 18 4.27 6.85 2.09
N GLY A 19 2.95 7.05 1.98
CA GLY A 19 1.94 6.03 2.29
C GLY A 19 2.17 4.72 1.56
N ALA A 20 2.62 4.77 0.31
CA ALA A 20 2.90 3.59 -0.49
C ALA A 20 3.98 2.68 0.13
N LEU A 21 4.93 3.23 0.89
CA LEU A 21 6.12 2.53 1.34
C LEU A 21 6.33 2.54 2.87
N VAL A 22 5.69 3.44 3.62
CA VAL A 22 5.95 3.66 5.05
C VAL A 22 5.62 2.44 5.92
N TRP A 23 4.74 1.57 5.46
CA TRP A 23 4.33 0.32 6.11
C TRP A 23 5.34 -0.83 5.90
N TYR A 24 6.18 -0.74 4.85
CA TYR A 24 7.13 -1.77 4.48
C TYR A 24 8.33 -1.78 5.44
N ASN A 25 8.76 -2.97 5.87
CA ASN A 25 9.82 -3.11 6.86
C ASN A 25 11.20 -3.18 6.21
N PHE A 26 11.69 -2.06 5.66
CA PHE A 26 13.08 -1.95 5.19
C PHE A 26 14.06 -2.26 6.31
N ARG A 27 15.08 -3.07 6.01
CA ARG A 27 16.20 -3.33 6.94
C ARG A 27 16.98 -2.03 7.16
N GLN A 28 17.45 -1.82 8.41
CA GLN A 28 18.31 -0.67 8.71
C GLN A 28 19.69 -0.86 8.08
N ASP A 29 20.40 0.23 7.87
CA ASP A 29 21.73 0.30 7.27
C ASP A 29 21.85 -0.35 5.88
N SER A 30 20.74 -0.38 5.14
CA SER A 30 20.67 -0.94 3.79
C SER A 30 21.26 0.00 2.73
N SER A 31 21.79 -0.58 1.65
CA SER A 31 22.07 0.15 0.40
C SER A 31 20.84 0.11 -0.49
N ILE A 32 20.31 1.28 -0.83
CA ILE A 32 19.04 1.43 -1.54
C ILE A 32 19.28 2.21 -2.83
N LEU A 33 18.76 1.73 -3.95
CA LEU A 33 18.63 2.51 -5.18
C LEU A 33 17.17 2.97 -5.31
N TYR A 34 16.96 4.27 -5.28
CA TYR A 34 15.66 4.87 -5.58
C TYR A 34 15.57 5.27 -7.04
N ILE A 35 14.59 4.72 -7.77
CA ILE A 35 14.36 5.03 -9.18
C ILE A 35 13.06 5.83 -9.31
N TYR A 36 13.09 6.87 -10.17
CA TYR A 36 11.93 7.70 -10.46
C TYR A 36 11.82 7.99 -11.96
N SER A 37 10.62 8.28 -12.46
CA SER A 37 10.41 8.54 -13.88
C SER A 37 10.85 9.93 -14.31
N ARG A 38 10.38 10.98 -13.64
CA ARG A 38 10.62 12.39 -14.00
C ARG A 38 11.43 13.13 -12.96
N GLN A 39 11.00 13.07 -11.72
CA GLN A 39 11.59 13.76 -10.59
C GLN A 39 11.50 12.88 -9.35
N ALA A 40 12.54 12.90 -8.52
CA ALA A 40 12.52 12.25 -7.21
C ALA A 40 11.43 12.87 -6.33
N ASP A 41 10.66 12.02 -5.67
CA ASP A 41 9.74 12.43 -4.63
C ASP A 41 10.52 12.63 -3.33
N GLU A 42 10.55 13.87 -2.83
CA GLU A 42 11.33 14.23 -1.64
C GLU A 42 10.86 13.47 -0.40
N ALA A 43 9.57 13.25 -0.27
CA ALA A 43 9.01 12.57 0.89
C ALA A 43 9.38 11.08 0.90
N VAL A 44 9.36 10.42 -0.26
CA VAL A 44 9.83 9.05 -0.42
C VAL A 44 11.33 8.97 -0.18
N LEU A 45 12.12 9.91 -0.72
CA LEU A 45 13.56 9.96 -0.53
C LEU A 45 13.92 10.07 0.96
N GLU A 46 13.33 11.02 1.70
CA GLU A 46 13.49 11.16 3.15
C GLU A 46 13.16 9.87 3.92
N LEU A 47 12.09 9.16 3.52
CA LEU A 47 11.73 7.88 4.12
C LEU A 47 12.84 6.86 3.91
N LEU A 48 13.35 6.71 2.69
CA LEU A 48 14.39 5.73 2.36
C LEU A 48 15.73 6.07 2.99
N GLU A 49 16.14 7.35 3.04
CA GLU A 49 17.34 7.82 3.73
C GLU A 49 17.30 7.51 5.24
N SER A 50 16.11 7.48 5.84
CA SER A 50 15.94 7.02 7.23
C SER A 50 16.28 5.54 7.45
N LYS A 51 16.40 4.75 6.38
CA LYS A 51 16.65 3.30 6.41
C LYS A 51 18.09 2.93 6.04
N GLY A 52 18.80 3.78 5.33
CA GLY A 52 20.18 3.48 4.96
C GLY A 52 20.77 4.46 3.96
N LYS A 53 21.79 4.01 3.24
CA LYS A 53 22.41 4.80 2.19
C LYS A 53 21.56 4.72 0.91
N VAL A 54 21.11 5.85 0.39
CA VAL A 54 20.34 5.95 -0.83
C VAL A 54 21.19 6.53 -1.95
N ASP A 55 21.21 5.82 -3.08
CA ASP A 55 21.58 6.37 -4.37
C ASP A 55 20.29 6.55 -5.16
N ASP A 56 20.15 7.63 -5.94
CA ASP A 56 18.94 7.88 -6.72
C ASP A 56 19.26 8.17 -8.19
N CYS A 57 18.35 7.78 -9.07
CA CYS A 57 18.46 8.09 -10.51
C CYS A 57 17.12 8.01 -11.22
N SER A 58 17.02 8.73 -12.34
CA SER A 58 15.86 8.56 -13.22
C SER A 58 15.93 7.22 -13.99
N VAL A 59 14.77 6.73 -14.43
CA VAL A 59 14.65 5.55 -15.31
C VAL A 59 15.52 5.73 -16.55
N GLU A 60 15.54 6.92 -17.16
CA GLU A 60 16.34 7.20 -18.36
C GLU A 60 17.85 7.08 -18.07
N GLN A 61 18.33 7.63 -16.95
CA GLN A 61 19.73 7.50 -16.54
C GLN A 61 20.09 6.04 -16.30
N LEU A 62 19.22 5.27 -15.63
CA LEU A 62 19.47 3.86 -15.36
C LEU A 62 19.52 3.02 -16.64
N LEU A 63 18.65 3.29 -17.62
CA LEU A 63 18.64 2.58 -18.91
C LEU A 63 19.88 2.86 -19.77
N ASN A 64 20.51 4.02 -19.60
CA ASN A 64 21.67 4.47 -20.39
C ASN A 64 23.02 4.24 -19.70
N ASN A 65 23.05 4.06 -18.37
CA ASN A 65 24.29 3.89 -17.60
C ASN A 65 24.54 2.40 -17.31
N GLN A 66 25.82 2.01 -17.38
CA GLN A 66 26.26 0.72 -16.86
C GLN A 66 26.63 0.87 -15.38
N ILE A 67 25.77 0.40 -14.49
CA ILE A 67 26.04 0.31 -13.05
C ILE A 67 26.54 -1.11 -12.76
N ALA A 68 27.52 -1.24 -11.82
CA ALA A 68 28.04 -2.55 -11.41
C ALA A 68 26.94 -3.35 -10.69
N GLY A 69 26.80 -4.64 -11.01
CA GLY A 69 25.80 -5.52 -10.41
C GLY A 69 26.05 -5.86 -8.93
N ASN A 70 25.04 -6.43 -8.28
CA ASN A 70 25.07 -6.88 -6.87
C ASN A 70 25.42 -5.77 -5.84
N ALA A 71 24.94 -4.54 -6.08
CA ALA A 71 25.28 -3.38 -5.28
C ALA A 71 24.23 -3.05 -4.20
N TYR A 72 22.95 -3.40 -4.41
CA TYR A 72 21.85 -2.89 -3.60
C TYR A 72 21.12 -3.98 -2.83
N ASP A 73 20.75 -3.65 -1.58
CA ASP A 73 19.85 -4.45 -0.75
C ASP A 73 18.39 -4.24 -1.18
N TYR A 74 18.07 -3.02 -1.62
CA TYR A 74 16.76 -2.68 -2.16
C TYR A 74 16.89 -1.82 -3.42
N ILE A 75 16.00 -2.08 -4.36
CA ILE A 75 15.70 -1.16 -5.46
C ILE A 75 14.24 -0.79 -5.32
N VAL A 76 13.95 0.52 -5.26
CA VAL A 76 12.60 1.04 -4.98
C VAL A 76 12.19 1.99 -6.09
N GLY A 77 10.94 1.86 -6.55
CA GLY A 77 10.38 2.79 -7.52
C GLY A 77 8.85 2.78 -7.50
N VAL A 78 8.24 3.93 -7.72
CA VAL A 78 6.77 4.09 -7.84
C VAL A 78 6.48 4.71 -9.19
N ASP A 79 5.48 4.19 -9.90
CA ASP A 79 5.05 4.59 -11.26
C ASP A 79 6.16 4.51 -12.33
N VAL A 80 7.22 3.72 -12.09
CA VAL A 80 8.38 3.63 -12.99
C VAL A 80 8.19 2.65 -14.14
N ILE A 81 7.35 1.64 -13.96
CA ILE A 81 7.08 0.62 -14.99
C ILE A 81 6.16 1.19 -16.06
N GLU A 82 5.12 1.91 -15.67
CA GLU A 82 4.12 2.52 -16.53
C GLU A 82 4.74 3.58 -17.46
N GLU A 83 5.61 4.42 -16.91
CA GLU A 83 6.22 5.53 -17.62
C GLU A 83 7.53 5.12 -18.33
N SER A 84 7.97 3.88 -18.15
CA SER A 84 9.16 3.39 -18.87
C SER A 84 8.84 3.01 -20.31
N ARG A 85 9.59 3.55 -21.26
CA ARG A 85 9.54 3.12 -22.66
C ARG A 85 10.01 1.66 -22.85
N TYR A 86 10.84 1.16 -21.93
CA TYR A 86 11.46 -0.17 -22.01
C TYR A 86 11.35 -0.90 -20.66
N PRO A 87 10.12 -1.21 -20.18
CA PRO A 87 9.92 -1.78 -18.84
C PRO A 87 10.63 -3.12 -18.64
N GLN A 88 10.67 -3.99 -19.66
CA GLN A 88 11.40 -5.25 -19.57
C GLN A 88 12.90 -5.04 -19.40
N LYS A 89 13.49 -4.09 -20.12
CA LYS A 89 14.93 -3.75 -19.96
C LYS A 89 15.20 -3.18 -18.57
N LEU A 90 14.32 -2.32 -18.05
CA LEU A 90 14.41 -1.77 -16.71
C LEU A 90 14.43 -2.89 -15.67
N LEU A 91 13.49 -3.82 -15.73
CA LEU A 91 13.42 -4.95 -14.79
C LEU A 91 14.64 -5.86 -14.87
N ASN A 92 15.17 -6.13 -16.08
CA ASN A 92 16.40 -6.91 -16.27
C ASN A 92 17.61 -6.23 -15.60
N ILE A 93 17.71 -4.90 -15.72
CA ILE A 93 18.77 -4.13 -15.05
C ILE A 93 18.60 -4.19 -13.54
N CYS A 94 17.39 -3.96 -13.02
CA CYS A 94 17.12 -4.05 -11.58
C CYS A 94 17.52 -5.42 -11.03
N HIS A 95 17.15 -6.53 -11.70
CA HIS A 95 17.54 -7.87 -11.29
C HIS A 95 19.06 -8.02 -11.19
N GLY A 96 19.81 -7.53 -12.18
CA GLY A 96 21.27 -7.60 -12.20
C GLY A 96 21.99 -6.72 -11.17
N LEU A 97 21.31 -5.72 -10.60
CA LEU A 97 21.87 -4.79 -9.60
C LEU A 97 21.61 -5.25 -8.16
N LEU A 98 20.69 -6.15 -7.92
CA LEU A 98 20.36 -6.63 -6.58
C LEU A 98 21.41 -7.60 -6.05
N LYS A 99 21.66 -7.51 -4.74
CA LYS A 99 22.43 -8.51 -3.99
C LYS A 99 21.66 -9.84 -3.93
N PRO A 100 22.32 -10.98 -3.58
CA PRO A 100 21.66 -12.29 -3.46
C PRO A 100 20.48 -12.33 -2.47
N GLU A 101 20.44 -11.45 -1.47
CA GLU A 101 19.33 -11.28 -0.53
C GLU A 101 18.56 -9.98 -0.78
N GLY A 102 18.77 -9.37 -1.95
CA GLY A 102 18.19 -8.10 -2.32
C GLY A 102 16.71 -8.22 -2.72
N ARG A 103 16.04 -7.08 -2.73
CA ARG A 103 14.62 -6.99 -3.05
C ARG A 103 14.32 -5.82 -3.96
N LEU A 104 13.51 -6.08 -4.97
CA LEU A 104 12.87 -5.03 -5.77
C LEU A 104 11.50 -4.71 -5.14
N VAL A 105 11.23 -3.44 -4.85
CA VAL A 105 9.95 -2.96 -4.33
C VAL A 105 9.43 -1.89 -5.28
N ILE A 106 8.39 -2.21 -6.06
CA ILE A 106 7.83 -1.30 -7.05
C ILE A 106 6.35 -1.07 -6.86
N GLY A 107 5.94 0.20 -6.98
CA GLY A 107 4.54 0.60 -7.04
C GLY A 107 4.09 0.75 -8.48
N THR A 108 2.93 0.22 -8.83
CA THR A 108 2.37 0.27 -10.20
C THR A 108 0.85 0.26 -10.18
N GLU A 109 0.20 1.03 -11.07
CA GLU A 109 -1.25 0.98 -11.24
C GLU A 109 -1.69 -0.26 -12.03
N ASN A 110 -2.94 -0.68 -11.78
CA ASN A 110 -3.54 -1.83 -12.43
C ASN A 110 -4.48 -1.39 -13.56
N ARG A 111 -4.23 -1.82 -14.80
CA ARG A 111 -5.14 -1.51 -15.91
C ARG A 111 -6.55 -2.11 -15.78
N TYR A 112 -6.73 -3.13 -14.92
CA TYR A 112 -8.03 -3.70 -14.54
C TYR A 112 -8.57 -3.16 -13.22
N ALA A 113 -8.06 -2.02 -12.76
CA ALA A 113 -8.56 -1.37 -11.56
C ALA A 113 -10.06 -1.18 -11.59
N ILE A 114 -10.72 -1.40 -10.45
CA ILE A 114 -12.17 -1.24 -10.34
C ILE A 114 -12.60 0.20 -10.68
N LYS A 115 -11.77 1.21 -10.38
CA LYS A 115 -12.04 2.61 -10.73
C LYS A 115 -12.32 2.79 -12.22
N TYR A 116 -11.59 2.11 -13.10
CA TYR A 116 -11.81 2.20 -14.55
C TYR A 116 -13.11 1.53 -15.01
N ILE A 117 -13.52 0.46 -14.33
CA ILE A 117 -14.84 -0.17 -14.57
C ILE A 117 -15.97 0.74 -14.09
N CYS A 118 -15.74 1.51 -13.02
CA CYS A 118 -16.69 2.50 -12.51
C CYS A 118 -16.81 3.75 -13.40
N GLY A 119 -15.97 3.87 -14.44
CA GLY A 119 -16.06 4.96 -15.42
C GLY A 119 -14.93 5.99 -15.32
N ASP A 120 -13.98 5.81 -14.40
CA ASP A 120 -12.80 6.66 -14.39
C ASP A 120 -12.03 6.54 -15.72
N ARG A 121 -11.35 7.60 -16.12
CA ARG A 121 -10.56 7.60 -17.35
C ARG A 121 -9.14 7.19 -17.10
N ASP A 122 -8.55 6.56 -18.09
CA ASP A 122 -7.14 6.23 -18.08
C ASP A 122 -6.29 7.50 -17.94
N LEU A 123 -5.28 7.46 -17.06
CA LEU A 123 -4.44 8.62 -16.73
C LEU A 123 -3.64 9.12 -17.94
N TYR A 124 -3.22 8.21 -18.82
CA TYR A 124 -2.30 8.51 -19.93
C TYR A 124 -3.03 8.91 -21.22
N THR A 125 -4.23 8.36 -21.43
CA THR A 125 -5.00 8.62 -22.67
C THR A 125 -6.18 9.56 -22.48
N ASN A 126 -6.62 9.78 -21.23
CA ASN A 126 -7.82 10.55 -20.90
C ASN A 126 -9.11 9.97 -21.52
N HIS A 127 -9.13 8.67 -21.82
CA HIS A 127 -10.29 7.99 -22.37
C HIS A 127 -10.77 6.87 -21.45
N ASN A 128 -12.06 6.59 -21.48
CA ASN A 128 -12.62 5.47 -20.76
C ASN A 128 -12.21 4.14 -21.40
N PHE A 129 -11.88 3.16 -20.58
CA PHE A 129 -11.64 1.77 -20.96
C PHE A 129 -10.39 1.47 -21.80
N ASP A 130 -9.56 2.45 -22.17
CA ASP A 130 -8.38 2.20 -22.99
C ASP A 130 -7.42 1.20 -22.33
N GLY A 131 -7.14 1.35 -21.04
CA GLY A 131 -6.35 0.38 -20.27
C GLY A 131 -7.00 -1.01 -20.25
N ILE A 132 -8.31 -1.10 -19.97
CA ILE A 132 -9.06 -2.36 -19.94
C ILE A 132 -8.98 -3.08 -21.29
N GLU A 133 -9.10 -2.35 -22.41
CA GLU A 133 -9.00 -2.87 -23.77
C GLU A 133 -7.54 -3.05 -24.25
N ASN A 134 -6.56 -2.95 -23.36
CA ASN A 134 -5.14 -3.06 -23.66
C ASN A 134 -4.69 -2.07 -24.75
N TYR A 135 -5.21 -0.86 -24.69
CA TYR A 135 -4.86 0.26 -25.60
C TYR A 135 -5.03 -0.07 -27.09
N ARG A 136 -5.91 -1.03 -27.44
CA ARG A 136 -6.09 -1.50 -28.83
C ARG A 136 -6.63 -0.45 -29.78
N ARG A 137 -7.27 0.61 -29.25
CA ARG A 137 -7.83 1.70 -30.04
C ARG A 137 -6.78 2.71 -30.50
N LEU A 138 -5.63 2.73 -29.85
CA LEU A 138 -4.54 3.62 -30.24
C LEU A 138 -3.86 3.11 -31.50
N SER A 139 -3.56 4.02 -32.42
CA SER A 139 -2.65 3.75 -33.54
C SER A 139 -1.23 3.50 -33.00
N ASP A 140 -0.34 2.91 -33.82
CA ASP A 140 1.06 2.71 -33.41
C ASP A 140 1.75 4.05 -33.10
N ALA A 141 1.45 5.09 -33.87
CA ALA A 141 1.99 6.43 -33.65
C ALA A 141 1.49 7.03 -32.32
N ASP A 142 0.21 6.82 -31.97
CA ASP A 142 -0.34 7.29 -30.69
C ASP A 142 0.25 6.51 -29.52
N ARG A 143 0.44 5.20 -29.65
CA ARG A 143 1.10 4.36 -28.62
C ARG A 143 2.53 4.81 -28.32
N ASP A 144 3.25 5.25 -29.35
CA ASP A 144 4.62 5.77 -29.19
C ASP A 144 4.63 7.18 -28.55
N SER A 145 3.51 7.89 -28.55
CA SER A 145 3.39 9.27 -28.06
C SER A 145 2.82 9.41 -26.66
N ILE A 146 2.12 8.39 -26.11
CA ILE A 146 1.60 8.44 -24.76
C ILE A 146 2.72 8.40 -23.72
N ALA A 147 2.53 9.11 -22.60
CA ALA A 147 3.53 9.24 -21.54
C ALA A 147 3.76 7.95 -20.76
N GLY A 148 2.82 6.99 -20.85
CA GLY A 148 2.89 5.74 -20.13
C GLY A 148 1.67 4.85 -20.40
N ARG A 149 1.62 3.68 -19.76
CA ARG A 149 0.48 2.75 -19.80
C ARG A 149 0.46 1.86 -18.57
N CYS A 150 -0.74 1.52 -18.10
CA CYS A 150 -0.90 0.55 -17.04
C CYS A 150 -0.82 -0.90 -17.53
N TYR A 151 -0.46 -1.81 -16.64
CA TYR A 151 -0.34 -3.25 -16.88
C TYR A 151 -1.28 -4.03 -15.96
N SER A 152 -1.71 -5.22 -16.37
CA SER A 152 -2.42 -6.15 -15.50
C SER A 152 -1.46 -6.94 -14.63
N MET A 153 -1.95 -7.50 -13.51
CA MET A 153 -1.17 -8.41 -12.67
C MET A 153 -0.52 -9.54 -13.47
N ALA A 154 -1.22 -10.12 -14.45
CA ALA A 154 -0.68 -11.21 -15.27
C ALA A 154 0.47 -10.75 -16.19
N GLU A 155 0.37 -9.54 -16.76
CA GLU A 155 1.46 -8.97 -17.57
C GLU A 155 2.67 -8.64 -16.69
N LEU A 156 2.44 -8.08 -15.50
CA LEU A 156 3.51 -7.79 -14.53
C LEU A 156 4.23 -9.07 -14.09
N LYS A 157 3.49 -10.12 -13.69
CA LYS A 157 4.08 -11.43 -13.35
C LYS A 157 4.92 -12.02 -14.49
N LEU A 158 4.43 -11.89 -15.72
CA LEU A 158 5.19 -12.36 -16.90
C LEU A 158 6.48 -11.56 -17.10
N MET A 159 6.42 -10.22 -17.02
CA MET A 159 7.61 -9.37 -17.18
C MET A 159 8.65 -9.62 -16.07
N LEU A 160 8.21 -9.80 -14.84
CA LEU A 160 9.08 -10.13 -13.71
C LEU A 160 9.77 -11.47 -13.91
N SER A 161 9.02 -12.51 -14.27
CA SER A 161 9.59 -13.84 -14.59
C SER A 161 10.58 -13.78 -15.74
N GLN A 162 10.30 -13.03 -16.81
CA GLN A 162 11.21 -12.84 -17.93
C GLN A 162 12.49 -12.06 -17.54
N ALA A 163 12.42 -11.23 -16.53
CA ALA A 163 13.57 -10.51 -15.96
C ALA A 163 14.41 -11.38 -15.00
N GLY A 164 13.96 -12.59 -14.65
CA GLY A 164 14.64 -13.52 -13.77
C GLY A 164 14.16 -13.49 -12.32
N PHE A 165 13.13 -12.74 -11.99
CA PHE A 165 12.51 -12.80 -10.66
C PHE A 165 11.63 -14.05 -10.55
N GLU A 166 12.05 -15.01 -9.73
CA GLU A 166 11.33 -16.27 -9.50
C GLU A 166 10.32 -16.15 -8.35
N ASN A 167 10.52 -15.18 -7.46
CA ASN A 167 9.71 -14.99 -6.26
C ASN A 167 9.15 -13.58 -6.24
N ASP A 168 7.83 -13.46 -6.33
CA ASP A 168 7.09 -12.20 -6.25
C ASP A 168 5.96 -12.28 -5.23
N LYS A 169 5.63 -11.15 -4.61
CA LYS A 169 4.49 -10.97 -3.72
C LYS A 169 3.82 -9.65 -4.05
N PHE A 170 2.53 -9.71 -4.34
CA PHE A 170 1.72 -8.55 -4.65
C PHE A 170 0.98 -8.06 -3.39
N TYR A 171 0.96 -6.76 -3.23
CA TYR A 171 0.17 -6.08 -2.23
C TYR A 171 -0.82 -5.15 -2.94
N SER A 172 -2.11 -5.40 -2.77
CA SER A 172 -3.17 -4.52 -3.28
C SER A 172 -3.20 -3.22 -2.49
N VAL A 173 -3.20 -2.09 -3.18
CA VAL A 173 -3.13 -0.74 -2.61
C VAL A 173 -4.42 0.01 -2.89
N MET A 174 -4.91 0.73 -1.90
CA MET A 174 -6.15 1.51 -1.97
C MET A 174 -6.02 2.84 -1.21
N PRO A 175 -6.61 3.92 -1.69
CA PRO A 175 -7.26 4.08 -2.98
C PRO A 175 -6.29 4.19 -4.17
N SER A 176 -5.07 4.67 -3.95
CA SER A 176 -4.03 4.90 -4.97
C SER A 176 -2.62 4.81 -4.39
N LEU A 177 -1.60 4.85 -5.24
CA LEU A 177 -0.19 4.92 -4.81
C LEU A 177 0.14 6.29 -4.22
N GLN A 178 -0.48 7.35 -4.73
CA GLN A 178 -0.24 8.73 -4.28
C GLN A 178 -0.85 9.01 -2.92
N GLU A 179 -1.93 8.30 -2.56
CA GLU A 179 -2.62 8.43 -1.27
C GLU A 179 -2.97 7.03 -0.74
N THR A 180 -1.96 6.28 -0.36
CA THR A 180 -2.15 4.92 0.16
C THR A 180 -2.71 4.95 1.58
N GLN A 181 -3.88 4.37 1.77
CA GLN A 181 -4.55 4.24 3.08
C GLN A 181 -4.64 2.78 3.54
N LEU A 182 -4.82 1.85 2.61
CA LEU A 182 -4.96 0.42 2.89
C LEU A 182 -4.07 -0.41 1.98
N VAL A 183 -3.44 -1.43 2.56
CA VAL A 183 -2.58 -2.38 1.86
C VAL A 183 -2.97 -3.79 2.27
N TYR A 184 -3.14 -4.69 1.30
CA TYR A 184 -3.50 -6.10 1.52
C TYR A 184 -2.58 -7.00 0.71
N ALA A 185 -1.82 -7.87 1.38
CA ALA A 185 -0.98 -8.86 0.71
C ALA A 185 -1.83 -9.86 -0.09
N GLU A 186 -1.33 -10.32 -1.23
CA GLU A 186 -1.94 -11.42 -1.99
C GLU A 186 -2.18 -12.63 -1.05
N GLY A 187 -3.41 -13.14 -1.02
CA GLY A 187 -3.82 -14.22 -0.12
C GLY A 187 -4.43 -13.77 1.22
N TYR A 188 -4.47 -12.47 1.51
CA TYR A 188 -5.18 -11.91 2.65
C TYR A 188 -6.27 -10.96 2.17
N GLU A 189 -7.53 -11.37 2.30
CA GLU A 189 -8.68 -10.56 1.88
C GLU A 189 -9.20 -9.70 3.03
N PRO A 190 -9.77 -8.52 2.72
CA PRO A 190 -10.41 -7.67 3.71
C PRO A 190 -11.53 -8.41 4.45
N VAL A 191 -11.54 -8.33 5.77
CA VAL A 191 -12.62 -8.85 6.63
C VAL A 191 -13.62 -7.75 7.03
N GLU A 192 -13.22 -6.48 6.88
CA GLU A 192 -14.03 -5.30 7.15
C GLU A 192 -14.85 -4.86 5.94
N GLU A 193 -15.88 -4.05 6.19
CA GLU A 193 -16.68 -3.41 5.14
C GLU A 193 -15.90 -2.22 4.54
N LEU A 194 -15.26 -2.43 3.40
CA LEU A 194 -14.39 -1.44 2.77
C LEU A 194 -15.11 -0.12 2.45
N ALA A 195 -16.41 -0.14 2.14
CA ALA A 195 -17.21 1.07 1.92
C ALA A 195 -17.14 2.09 3.07
N MET A 196 -16.78 1.64 4.27
CA MET A 196 -16.68 2.47 5.47
C MET A 196 -15.23 2.82 5.84
N ARG A 197 -14.25 2.36 5.06
CA ARG A 197 -12.83 2.40 5.44
C ARG A 197 -12.01 3.40 4.65
N TYR A 198 -12.42 3.75 3.45
CA TYR A 198 -11.68 4.69 2.62
C TYR A 198 -12.63 5.44 1.66
N PHE A 199 -12.12 6.54 1.11
CA PHE A 199 -12.77 7.30 0.05
C PHE A 199 -12.06 7.00 -1.27
N PRO A 200 -12.83 6.66 -2.35
CA PRO A 200 -12.26 6.49 -3.67
C PRO A 200 -11.55 7.74 -4.18
N LEU A 201 -10.45 7.53 -4.89
CA LEU A 201 -9.73 8.59 -5.58
C LEU A 201 -9.73 8.31 -7.08
N TYR A 202 -10.27 9.24 -7.84
CA TYR A 202 -10.42 9.13 -9.30
C TYR A 202 -9.55 10.14 -10.03
N ASN A 203 -9.04 9.75 -11.20
CA ASN A 203 -8.31 10.65 -12.10
C ASN A 203 -9.25 11.73 -12.67
N TYR A 204 -10.48 11.33 -13.00
CA TYR A 204 -11.51 12.16 -13.61
C TYR A 204 -12.87 11.90 -12.94
N PRO A 205 -13.13 12.48 -11.75
CA PRO A 205 -14.36 12.20 -10.98
C PRO A 205 -15.66 12.42 -11.75
N ASP A 206 -15.69 13.42 -12.65
CA ASP A 206 -16.89 13.75 -13.45
C ASP A 206 -17.27 12.66 -14.48
N SER A 207 -16.38 11.71 -14.76
CA SER A 207 -16.63 10.61 -15.68
C SER A 207 -17.18 9.35 -14.98
N VAL A 208 -17.15 9.31 -13.66
CA VAL A 208 -17.50 8.14 -12.85
C VAL A 208 -19.03 8.01 -12.74
N PHE A 209 -19.54 6.80 -12.95
CA PHE A 209 -20.97 6.50 -12.92
C PHE A 209 -21.35 5.38 -11.93
N LEU A 210 -20.36 4.68 -11.35
CA LEU A 210 -20.54 3.71 -10.27
C LEU A 210 -19.60 4.07 -9.10
N GLU A 211 -20.05 3.79 -7.90
CA GLU A 211 -19.27 3.99 -6.68
C GLU A 211 -18.54 2.70 -6.31
N GLU A 212 -17.22 2.66 -6.53
CA GLU A 212 -16.42 1.43 -6.38
C GLU A 212 -16.47 0.83 -4.97
N GLN A 213 -16.59 1.67 -3.93
CA GLN A 213 -16.62 1.19 -2.55
C GLN A 213 -17.75 0.20 -2.26
N TYR A 214 -18.87 0.28 -2.98
CA TYR A 214 -19.99 -0.63 -2.80
C TYR A 214 -19.84 -1.96 -3.56
N LEU A 215 -18.85 -2.06 -4.46
CA LEU A 215 -18.61 -3.26 -5.26
C LEU A 215 -17.69 -4.26 -4.57
N TYR A 216 -16.85 -3.81 -3.64
CA TYR A 216 -15.83 -4.64 -3.02
C TYR A 216 -16.36 -5.87 -2.28
N THR A 217 -17.53 -5.76 -1.62
CA THR A 217 -18.13 -6.91 -0.91
C THR A 217 -18.35 -8.10 -1.83
N ASP A 218 -18.79 -7.85 -3.07
CA ASP A 218 -19.04 -8.92 -4.04
C ASP A 218 -17.75 -9.34 -4.76
N LEU A 219 -16.82 -8.42 -5.00
CA LEU A 219 -15.50 -8.74 -5.55
C LEU A 219 -14.71 -9.69 -4.62
N ILE A 220 -14.74 -9.44 -3.30
CA ILE A 220 -14.11 -10.31 -2.30
C ILE A 220 -14.74 -11.71 -2.36
N LYS A 221 -16.07 -11.83 -2.27
CA LYS A 221 -16.78 -13.11 -2.31
C LYS A 221 -16.50 -13.92 -3.58
N ASN A 222 -16.16 -13.26 -4.68
CA ASN A 222 -15.86 -13.90 -5.97
C ASN A 222 -14.36 -14.09 -6.22
N GLY A 223 -13.48 -13.79 -5.24
CA GLY A 223 -12.02 -13.91 -5.37
C GLY A 223 -11.42 -12.95 -6.42
N MET A 224 -12.09 -11.80 -6.64
CA MET A 224 -11.68 -10.81 -7.64
C MET A 224 -10.95 -9.61 -7.02
N PHE A 225 -10.95 -9.46 -5.69
CA PHE A 225 -10.43 -8.30 -4.98
C PHE A 225 -9.02 -7.91 -5.45
N HIS A 226 -8.05 -8.82 -5.31
CA HIS A 226 -6.66 -8.53 -5.69
C HIS A 226 -6.48 -8.30 -7.19
N LYS A 227 -7.27 -8.96 -8.04
CA LYS A 227 -7.18 -8.79 -9.50
C LYS A 227 -7.69 -7.45 -9.98
N MET A 228 -8.57 -6.81 -9.21
CA MET A 228 -9.21 -5.54 -9.53
C MET A 228 -8.83 -4.40 -8.58
N ALA A 229 -7.83 -4.61 -7.75
CA ALA A 229 -7.26 -3.53 -6.92
C ALA A 229 -6.80 -2.37 -7.80
N ASN A 230 -6.87 -1.14 -7.28
CA ASN A 230 -6.53 0.05 -8.05
C ASN A 230 -5.03 0.10 -8.39
N ALA A 231 -4.19 -0.33 -7.46
CA ALA A 231 -2.75 -0.35 -7.66
C ALA A 231 -2.11 -1.51 -6.87
N TYR A 232 -0.83 -1.74 -7.11
CA TYR A 232 -0.02 -2.73 -6.42
C TYR A 232 1.28 -2.13 -5.92
N ILE A 233 1.72 -2.57 -4.74
CA ILE A 233 3.14 -2.65 -4.42
C ILE A 233 3.55 -4.10 -4.68
N ILE A 234 4.64 -4.29 -5.41
CA ILE A 234 5.18 -5.61 -5.75
C ILE A 234 6.55 -5.74 -5.10
N GLU A 235 6.72 -6.77 -4.29
CA GLU A 235 7.99 -7.16 -3.73
C GLU A 235 8.52 -8.37 -4.50
N CYS A 236 9.70 -8.24 -5.15
CA CYS A 236 10.40 -9.37 -5.72
C CYS A 236 11.62 -9.68 -4.86
N SER A 237 11.75 -10.93 -4.44
CA SER A 237 12.81 -11.36 -3.53
C SER A 237 13.80 -12.28 -4.23
N MET A 238 15.11 -12.00 -4.10
CA MET A 238 16.17 -12.83 -4.66
C MET A 238 16.38 -14.13 -3.88
N ASP A 239 16.06 -14.15 -2.59
CA ASP A 239 16.21 -15.31 -1.70
C ASP A 239 14.89 -16.01 -1.32
N GLY A 240 13.76 -15.53 -1.86
CA GLY A 240 12.43 -16.05 -1.56
C GLY A 240 11.87 -15.63 -0.18
N GLN A 241 12.56 -14.77 0.57
CA GLN A 241 12.04 -14.21 1.81
C GLN A 241 11.31 -12.90 1.53
N PHE A 242 10.12 -12.73 2.10
CA PHE A 242 9.27 -11.56 1.90
C PHE A 242 9.03 -10.80 3.20
N ASP A 243 8.60 -9.55 3.08
CA ASP A 243 8.03 -8.82 4.21
C ASP A 243 6.85 -9.60 4.82
N ASN A 244 6.79 -9.63 6.14
CA ASN A 244 5.79 -10.39 6.89
C ASN A 244 4.47 -9.64 7.08
N THR A 245 4.34 -8.42 6.60
CA THR A 245 3.09 -7.67 6.60
C THR A 245 2.08 -8.33 5.67
N ILE A 246 0.88 -8.58 6.18
CA ILE A 246 -0.25 -9.10 5.40
C ILE A 246 -1.34 -8.05 5.19
N HIS A 247 -1.42 -7.07 6.07
CA HIS A 247 -2.31 -5.92 5.96
C HIS A 247 -1.68 -4.69 6.63
N ALA A 248 -1.91 -3.52 6.06
CA ALA A 248 -1.57 -2.26 6.71
C ALA A 248 -2.66 -1.21 6.50
N THR A 249 -2.90 -0.42 7.54
CA THR A 249 -3.70 0.81 7.50
C THR A 249 -2.78 1.99 7.77
N ILE A 250 -2.79 2.97 6.89
CA ILE A 250 -1.95 4.16 6.93
C ILE A 250 -2.84 5.38 7.17
N SER A 251 -2.52 6.20 8.14
CA SER A 251 -3.27 7.42 8.51
C SER A 251 -2.34 8.62 8.52
N LEU A 252 -1.98 9.13 7.34
CA LEU A 252 -1.13 10.32 7.18
C LEU A 252 -1.94 11.62 7.29
N ASP A 253 -3.24 11.57 7.07
CA ASP A 253 -4.19 12.68 7.10
C ASP A 253 -4.47 13.27 8.50
N ARG A 254 -3.91 12.67 9.55
CA ARG A 254 -4.19 13.03 10.96
C ARG A 254 -3.19 13.99 11.60
N GLY A 255 -2.29 14.57 10.81
CA GLY A 255 -1.20 15.40 11.30
C GLY A 255 -0.06 14.61 11.95
N HIS A 256 1.10 15.24 12.13
CA HIS A 256 2.34 14.57 12.52
C HIS A 256 2.24 13.83 13.87
N ASP A 257 1.54 14.40 14.85
CA ASP A 257 1.35 13.79 16.18
C ASP A 257 0.49 12.51 16.16
N ASN A 258 -0.36 12.35 15.16
CA ASN A 258 -1.35 11.28 15.09
C ASN A 258 -1.21 10.36 13.87
N ALA A 259 -0.23 10.63 13.01
CA ALA A 259 0.04 9.81 11.84
C ALA A 259 0.63 8.46 12.27
N LEU A 260 -0.13 7.40 12.04
CA LEU A 260 0.23 6.03 12.43
C LEU A 260 0.13 5.07 11.24
N VAL A 261 0.99 4.08 11.25
CA VAL A 261 0.83 2.84 10.49
C VAL A 261 0.40 1.73 11.45
N THR A 262 -0.71 1.08 11.15
CA THR A 262 -1.16 -0.12 11.84
C THR A 262 -1.03 -1.30 10.90
N SER A 263 -0.15 -2.25 11.21
CA SER A 263 0.10 -3.43 10.37
C SER A 263 -0.33 -4.70 11.08
N ILE A 264 -0.87 -5.66 10.32
CA ILE A 264 -0.98 -7.05 10.73
C ILE A 264 0.18 -7.79 10.09
N CYS A 265 1.05 -8.36 10.93
CA CYS A 265 2.20 -9.13 10.49
C CYS A 265 2.02 -10.60 10.88
N GLU A 266 2.40 -11.51 9.96
CA GLU A 266 2.33 -12.95 10.21
C GLU A 266 3.71 -13.57 10.16
N HIS A 267 4.07 -14.31 11.21
CA HIS A 267 5.32 -15.07 11.25
C HIS A 267 5.08 -16.45 11.86
N GLY A 268 5.40 -17.50 11.11
CA GLY A 268 5.21 -18.88 11.54
C GLY A 268 3.75 -19.23 11.90
N GLY A 269 2.78 -18.62 11.23
CA GLY A 269 1.35 -18.80 11.50
C GLY A 269 0.80 -18.01 12.69
N VAL A 270 1.65 -17.21 13.36
CA VAL A 270 1.23 -16.31 14.45
C VAL A 270 1.07 -14.90 13.88
N ARG A 271 -0.08 -14.28 14.16
CA ARG A 271 -0.40 -12.91 13.76
C ARG A 271 -0.29 -11.95 14.92
N ASN A 272 0.33 -10.81 14.67
CA ASN A 272 0.41 -9.69 15.59
C ASN A 272 -0.04 -8.40 14.92
N VAL A 273 -0.60 -7.50 15.69
CA VAL A 273 -0.89 -6.12 15.28
C VAL A 273 0.25 -5.24 15.78
N LEU A 274 0.86 -4.52 14.86
CA LEU A 274 1.93 -3.57 15.14
C LEU A 274 1.44 -2.16 14.81
N LYS A 275 1.72 -1.19 15.72
CA LYS A 275 1.50 0.22 15.43
C LYS A 275 2.80 0.97 15.53
N LYS A 276 3.10 1.77 14.52
CA LYS A 276 4.28 2.62 14.44
C LYS A 276 3.86 4.06 14.17
N ALA A 277 4.48 5.00 14.86
CA ALA A 277 4.35 6.41 14.50
C ALA A 277 5.14 6.68 13.21
N VAL A 278 4.55 7.42 12.29
CA VAL A 278 5.22 7.83 11.06
C VAL A 278 6.28 8.89 11.36
N TYR A 279 5.98 9.77 12.29
CA TYR A 279 6.85 10.86 12.73
C TYR A 279 7.26 10.70 14.20
N LYS A 280 8.38 11.33 14.56
CA LYS A 280 8.91 11.28 15.94
C LYS A 280 7.95 11.88 16.96
N GLU A 281 7.19 12.88 16.54
CA GLU A 281 6.17 13.58 17.33
C GLU A 281 5.08 12.60 17.82
N GLY A 282 4.70 11.62 17.03
CA GLY A 282 3.68 10.63 17.36
C GLY A 282 4.12 9.48 18.27
N ILE A 283 5.42 9.35 18.59
CA ILE A 283 5.94 8.21 19.38
C ILE A 283 5.31 8.15 20.77
N HIS A 284 5.05 9.30 21.41
CA HIS A 284 4.42 9.34 22.74
C HIS A 284 3.02 8.70 22.75
N LYS A 285 2.29 8.74 21.62
CA LYS A 285 0.95 8.14 21.49
C LYS A 285 0.96 6.62 21.67
N LEU A 286 2.03 5.96 21.26
CA LEU A 286 2.17 4.51 21.40
C LEU A 286 2.22 4.12 22.87
N LYS A 287 2.95 4.91 23.68
CA LYS A 287 3.02 4.71 25.12
C LYS A 287 1.68 5.04 25.79
N GLU A 288 1.04 6.14 25.41
CA GLU A 288 -0.28 6.52 25.88
C GLU A 288 -1.32 5.41 25.63
N MET A 289 -1.27 4.76 24.44
CA MET A 289 -2.13 3.61 24.14
C MET A 289 -1.90 2.45 25.12
N GLN A 290 -0.65 2.12 25.43
CA GLN A 290 -0.32 1.07 26.38
C GLN A 290 -0.78 1.42 27.80
N ASP A 291 -0.52 2.65 28.25
CA ASP A 291 -0.92 3.12 29.57
C ASP A 291 -2.46 3.07 29.73
N ASN A 292 -3.21 3.46 28.68
CA ASN A 292 -4.67 3.37 28.69
C ASN A 292 -5.19 1.92 28.79
N LEU A 293 -4.57 0.96 28.07
CA LEU A 293 -4.94 -0.45 28.18
C LEU A 293 -4.63 -1.00 29.56
N ASN A 294 -3.49 -0.64 30.16
CA ASN A 294 -3.12 -1.03 31.52
C ASN A 294 -4.14 -0.47 32.54
N ASP A 295 -4.57 0.76 32.40
CA ASP A 295 -5.59 1.40 33.24
C ASP A 295 -6.95 0.65 33.15
N LEU A 296 -7.36 0.25 31.95
CA LEU A 296 -8.57 -0.53 31.73
C LEU A 296 -8.45 -1.91 32.42
N HIS A 297 -7.30 -2.55 32.29
CA HIS A 297 -7.02 -3.85 32.95
C HIS A 297 -7.11 -3.74 34.47
N VAL A 298 -6.50 -2.70 35.05
CA VAL A 298 -6.58 -2.43 36.50
C VAL A 298 -8.03 -2.23 36.99
N ARG A 299 -8.89 -1.66 36.13
CA ARG A 299 -10.33 -1.51 36.43
C ARG A 299 -11.15 -2.78 36.22
N GLY A 300 -10.50 -3.90 35.87
CA GLY A 300 -11.16 -5.21 35.70
C GLY A 300 -11.78 -5.41 34.33
N ILE A 301 -11.46 -4.53 33.34
CA ILE A 301 -11.88 -4.73 31.97
C ILE A 301 -10.90 -5.68 31.29
N ASN A 302 -11.44 -6.69 30.61
CA ASN A 302 -10.63 -7.64 29.86
C ASN A 302 -10.10 -6.95 28.58
N VAL A 303 -8.81 -6.74 28.53
CA VAL A 303 -8.10 -6.12 27.39
C VAL A 303 -7.02 -7.05 26.87
N VAL A 304 -6.61 -6.82 25.64
CA VAL A 304 -5.53 -7.59 25.01
C VAL A 304 -4.19 -7.16 25.60
N ASP A 305 -3.32 -8.13 25.89
CA ASP A 305 -1.95 -7.86 26.32
C ASP A 305 -1.20 -7.06 25.25
N SER A 306 -0.45 -6.06 25.68
CA SER A 306 0.30 -5.20 24.76
C SER A 306 1.64 -4.79 25.34
N SER A 307 2.61 -4.51 24.44
CA SER A 307 3.91 -3.96 24.79
C SER A 307 4.31 -2.82 23.84
N VAL A 308 5.21 -1.97 24.29
CA VAL A 308 5.90 -1.01 23.41
C VAL A 308 7.38 -1.35 23.39
N GLU A 309 7.87 -1.79 22.25
CA GLU A 309 9.26 -2.20 22.04
C GLU A 309 9.83 -1.46 20.82
N ASN A 310 10.99 -0.83 20.98
CA ASN A 310 11.66 -0.10 19.89
C ASN A 310 10.73 0.87 19.15
N ASN A 311 9.95 1.68 19.89
CA ASN A 311 8.97 2.60 19.35
C ASN A 311 7.88 1.93 18.47
N THR A 312 7.60 0.67 18.74
CA THR A 312 6.51 -0.08 18.12
C THR A 312 5.58 -0.61 19.20
N PHE A 313 4.30 -0.28 19.12
CA PHE A 313 3.27 -0.90 19.95
C PHE A 313 2.90 -2.24 19.33
N VAL A 314 2.93 -3.30 20.13
CA VAL A 314 2.68 -4.68 19.70
C VAL A 314 1.58 -5.29 20.54
N MET A 315 0.63 -5.96 19.89
CA MET A 315 -0.38 -6.79 20.52
C MET A 315 -0.71 -8.02 19.67
N PRO A 316 -1.15 -9.16 20.24
CA PRO A 316 -1.60 -10.30 19.47
C PRO A 316 -2.82 -9.91 18.59
N TYR A 317 -2.90 -10.49 17.41
CA TYR A 317 -4.10 -10.38 16.57
C TYR A 317 -5.21 -11.26 17.16
N VAL A 318 -6.36 -10.66 17.43
CA VAL A 318 -7.54 -11.38 17.90
C VAL A 318 -8.41 -11.74 16.70
N ASP A 319 -8.46 -13.02 16.37
CA ASP A 319 -9.31 -13.55 15.30
C ASP A 319 -10.75 -13.71 15.83
N ALA A 320 -11.47 -12.60 15.88
CA ALA A 320 -12.84 -12.54 16.35
C ALA A 320 -13.68 -11.62 15.45
N PRO A 321 -14.99 -11.86 15.35
CA PRO A 321 -15.88 -10.97 14.61
C PRO A 321 -15.81 -9.53 15.14
N VAL A 322 -15.91 -8.58 14.24
CA VAL A 322 -16.01 -7.16 14.62
C VAL A 322 -17.34 -6.93 15.33
N ALA A 323 -17.29 -6.41 16.55
CA ALA A 323 -18.48 -6.20 17.42
C ALA A 323 -19.60 -5.44 16.68
N MET A 324 -19.27 -4.45 15.85
CA MET A 324 -20.26 -3.72 15.04
C MET A 324 -21.00 -4.64 14.06
N ASN A 325 -20.33 -5.61 13.45
CA ASN A 325 -20.96 -6.55 12.52
C ASN A 325 -21.91 -7.53 13.25
N GLU A 326 -21.49 -8.00 14.42
CA GLU A 326 -22.34 -8.82 15.30
C GLU A 326 -23.58 -8.05 15.75
N LEU A 327 -23.42 -6.81 16.21
CA LEU A 327 -24.52 -5.96 16.61
C LEU A 327 -25.49 -5.67 15.44
N LYS A 328 -24.98 -5.38 14.25
CA LYS A 328 -25.79 -5.21 13.03
C LYS A 328 -26.59 -6.50 12.72
N ALA A 329 -25.97 -7.67 12.86
CA ALA A 329 -26.62 -8.95 12.61
C ALA A 329 -27.73 -9.24 13.63
N ILE A 330 -27.52 -8.94 14.91
CA ILE A 330 -28.49 -9.07 15.98
C ILE A 330 -29.64 -8.08 15.76
N ALA A 331 -29.36 -6.81 15.48
CA ALA A 331 -30.36 -5.76 15.27
C ALA A 331 -31.34 -6.09 14.13
N LYS A 332 -30.83 -6.72 13.05
CA LYS A 332 -31.68 -7.15 11.93
C LYS A 332 -32.64 -8.28 12.26
N LYS A 333 -32.36 -9.07 13.30
CA LYS A 333 -33.16 -10.25 13.68
C LYS A 333 -34.10 -9.98 14.84
N ASP A 334 -33.62 -9.33 15.90
CA ASP A 334 -34.38 -9.13 17.15
C ASP A 334 -33.92 -7.85 17.86
N LYS A 335 -34.84 -6.89 17.99
CA LYS A 335 -34.60 -5.63 18.70
C LYS A 335 -34.26 -5.84 20.19
N ASN A 336 -34.93 -6.77 20.87
CA ASN A 336 -34.70 -6.97 22.30
C ASN A 336 -33.36 -7.65 22.57
N ALA A 337 -32.98 -8.60 21.69
CA ALA A 337 -31.63 -9.19 21.73
C ALA A 337 -30.54 -8.15 21.47
N PHE A 338 -30.79 -7.19 20.55
CA PHE A 338 -29.87 -6.09 20.31
C PHE A 338 -29.68 -5.19 21.55
N LEU A 339 -30.80 -4.78 22.17
CA LEU A 339 -30.74 -3.95 23.39
C LEU A 339 -29.99 -4.67 24.51
N LYS A 340 -30.27 -5.97 24.71
CA LYS A 340 -29.52 -6.77 25.69
C LYS A 340 -28.03 -6.85 25.36
N ALA A 341 -27.65 -7.09 24.10
CA ALA A 341 -26.25 -7.12 23.70
C ALA A 341 -25.52 -5.78 23.92
N MET A 342 -26.24 -4.66 23.78
CA MET A 342 -25.70 -3.31 24.09
C MET A 342 -25.50 -3.10 25.59
N ASP A 343 -26.41 -3.65 26.44
CA ASP A 343 -26.29 -3.55 27.89
C ASP A 343 -25.18 -4.46 28.48
N ASP A 344 -24.89 -5.57 27.77
CA ASP A 344 -23.86 -6.55 28.14
C ASP A 344 -22.42 -6.12 27.72
N MET A 345 -22.29 -5.08 26.89
CA MET A 345 -21.00 -4.48 26.45
C MET A 345 -20.50 -3.41 27.39
#